data_fca092b8a0f8e7642ebc0e618849143b
#
_entry.id   fca092b8a0f8e7642ebc0e618849143b
#
_cell.length_a   1.000
_cell.length_b   1.000
_cell.length_c   1.000
_cell.angle_alpha   90.00
_cell.angle_beta   90.00
_cell.angle_gamma   90.00
#
_symmetry.space_group_name_H-M   'P 1'
#
loop_
_entity.id
_entity.type
_entity.pdbx_description
1 polymer ?
#
loop_
_entity_poly.entity_id
_entity_poly.type
_entity_poly.pdbx_seq_one_letter_code
_entity_poly.pdbx_strand_id
1 'polypeptide(L)'
;ALTAEVSRGRRVIDASGLYVLPGIIDPHTHLGLAVPFGQELESETRSAILGGVTTIGTYFNQPGSYLPVIDRLRREVSQLSRVDMIPHSALREQQQIDELPLYSRQGMNSFKVYMCGVPGLYPHQEDGFIIRLMQRMKQLPPTAHPILSIHCENTSICDYATEDMQSQPLDTLADWNRTHPNLAEGEAVRRAAYFAREMGVRTYVVHSSTREAMEALAADKHPNLYVETTSPYLCLDTDSPIGAYGKMLPPIREPESRKALWDGIRSGLIDTIGTDNTVLTAGEKQVSSGMREAGAGYPTLGTHLVSVLDEGIYRQELPIEKLVPLMTMNPARIFGVYPRKGTILPGSDADLVLVDLRAARTVDPRPLLS
;
A
#
# COMPACT_ATOMS: atom_id res chain seq x y z
N ALA A 1 23.97 17.32 -5.03
CA ALA A 1 24.61 16.95 -6.27
C ALA A 1 25.46 15.71 -6.05
N LEU A 2 25.23 14.67 -6.85
CA LEU A 2 26.09 13.49 -6.92
C LEU A 2 27.24 13.85 -7.88
N THR A 3 28.34 14.36 -7.38
CA THR A 3 29.49 14.68 -8.20
C THR A 3 30.77 14.18 -7.55
N ALA A 4 31.80 13.88 -8.36
CA ALA A 4 33.15 13.60 -7.87
C ALA A 4 33.86 14.86 -7.30
N GLU A 5 33.29 16.05 -7.51
CA GLU A 5 33.81 17.34 -7.05
C GLU A 5 33.00 17.90 -5.89
N VAL A 6 33.07 17.29 -4.71
CA VAL A 6 32.37 17.77 -3.51
C VAL A 6 33.31 18.67 -2.71
N SER A 7 33.37 19.95 -3.03
CA SER A 7 34.22 20.85 -2.28
C SER A 7 33.51 21.79 -1.28
N ARG A 8 32.17 21.88 -1.27
CA ARG A 8 31.47 22.94 -0.51
C ARG A 8 30.16 22.53 0.17
N GLY A 9 29.96 21.24 0.48
CA GLY A 9 28.80 20.81 1.26
C GLY A 9 28.95 21.15 2.74
N ARG A 10 27.84 21.51 3.41
CA ARG A 10 27.80 21.70 4.87
C ARG A 10 28.07 20.38 5.61
N ARG A 11 27.71 19.26 4.99
CA ARG A 11 27.96 17.89 5.43
C ARG A 11 28.30 17.05 4.21
N VAL A 12 29.33 16.23 4.30
CA VAL A 12 29.72 15.27 3.26
C VAL A 12 29.50 13.87 3.81
N ILE A 13 28.87 13.02 3.00
CA ILE A 13 28.66 11.60 3.30
C ILE A 13 29.40 10.83 2.20
N ASP A 14 30.36 10.00 2.59
CA ASP A 14 31.03 9.08 1.68
C ASP A 14 30.09 7.91 1.35
N ALA A 15 29.67 7.81 0.11
CA ALA A 15 28.83 6.75 -0.42
C ALA A 15 29.59 5.77 -1.32
N SER A 16 30.92 5.73 -1.21
CA SER A 16 31.75 4.83 -2.01
C SER A 16 31.36 3.38 -1.82
N GLY A 17 31.05 2.67 -2.91
CA GLY A 17 30.62 1.27 -2.90
C GLY A 17 29.18 1.04 -2.48
N LEU A 18 28.39 2.10 -2.27
CA LEU A 18 26.95 2.03 -1.95
C LEU A 18 26.12 2.45 -3.17
N TYR A 19 24.90 1.93 -3.24
CA TYR A 19 23.86 2.49 -4.09
C TYR A 19 23.24 3.71 -3.43
N VAL A 20 23.06 4.79 -4.18
CA VAL A 20 22.32 5.98 -3.76
C VAL A 20 20.98 5.97 -4.47
N LEU A 21 19.91 5.75 -3.74
CA LEU A 21 18.56 5.66 -4.26
C LEU A 21 17.76 6.89 -3.86
N PRO A 22 16.70 7.27 -4.63
CA PRO A 22 15.69 8.17 -4.12
C PRO A 22 15.08 7.58 -2.84
N GLY A 23 14.61 8.43 -1.95
CA GLY A 23 13.85 7.97 -0.79
C GLY A 23 12.65 7.12 -1.19
N ILE A 24 12.42 6.04 -0.46
CA ILE A 24 11.33 5.10 -0.74
C ILE A 24 9.99 5.77 -0.45
N ILE A 25 9.04 5.57 -1.33
CA ILE A 25 7.64 5.97 -1.19
C ILE A 25 6.82 4.72 -1.00
N ASP A 26 6.29 4.53 0.20
CA ASP A 26 5.28 3.51 0.44
C ASP A 26 3.88 4.12 0.21
N PRO A 27 3.16 3.74 -0.84
CA PRO A 27 1.87 4.35 -1.16
C PRO A 27 0.71 3.81 -0.33
N HIS A 28 0.94 2.86 0.61
CA HIS A 28 -0.17 2.18 1.26
C HIS A 28 0.10 1.88 2.73
N THR A 29 -0.44 2.73 3.59
CA THR A 29 -0.40 2.53 5.04
C THR A 29 -1.75 2.85 5.68
N HIS A 30 -1.98 2.28 6.85
CA HIS A 30 -3.13 2.53 7.71
C HIS A 30 -2.65 2.98 9.08
N LEU A 31 -2.91 4.24 9.43
CA LEU A 31 -2.60 4.81 10.73
C LEU A 31 -3.86 5.35 11.39
N GLY A 32 -3.95 5.24 12.70
CA GLY A 32 -5.09 5.74 13.47
C GLY A 32 -6.28 4.77 13.51
N LEU A 33 -6.05 3.47 13.29
CA LEU A 33 -7.11 2.46 13.36
C LEU A 33 -7.31 1.91 14.78
N ALA A 34 -6.24 1.54 15.47
CA ALA A 34 -6.27 0.97 16.81
C ALA A 34 -6.10 2.04 17.89
N VAL A 35 -5.22 2.99 17.68
CA VAL A 35 -4.96 4.11 18.60
C VAL A 35 -5.03 5.45 17.85
N PRO A 36 -5.07 6.60 18.56
CA PRO A 36 -5.16 7.91 17.90
C PRO A 36 -4.04 8.14 16.87
N PHE A 37 -4.40 8.71 15.71
CA PHE A 37 -3.52 8.94 14.57
C PHE A 37 -2.16 9.56 14.92
N GLY A 38 -2.15 10.63 15.75
CA GLY A 38 -0.92 11.30 16.13
C GLY A 38 0.07 10.41 16.92
N GLN A 39 -0.44 9.45 17.69
CA GLN A 39 0.39 8.51 18.46
C GLN A 39 1.07 7.50 17.52
N GLU A 40 0.33 6.87 16.60
CA GLU A 40 0.89 5.95 15.61
C GLU A 40 1.80 6.68 14.63
N LEU A 41 1.47 7.92 14.26
CA LEU A 41 2.25 8.71 13.32
C LEU A 41 3.70 8.88 13.78
N GLU A 42 3.95 9.12 15.06
CA GLU A 42 5.30 9.31 15.59
C GLU A 42 6.11 8.00 15.53
N SER A 43 5.54 6.88 16.00
CA SER A 43 6.22 5.58 16.02
C SER A 43 6.46 5.05 14.60
N GLU A 44 5.42 5.04 13.76
CA GLU A 44 5.48 4.47 12.42
C GLU A 44 6.37 5.27 11.47
N THR A 45 6.35 6.60 11.55
CA THR A 45 7.25 7.39 10.70
C THR A 45 8.72 7.28 11.14
N ARG A 46 8.98 6.95 12.41
CA ARG A 46 10.31 6.58 12.88
C ARG A 46 10.73 5.20 12.32
N SER A 47 9.84 4.22 12.36
CA SER A 47 10.05 2.90 11.73
C SER A 47 10.28 3.03 10.22
N ALA A 48 9.48 3.87 9.54
CA ALA A 48 9.63 4.18 8.13
C ALA A 48 11.03 4.67 7.76
N ILE A 49 11.56 5.69 8.47
CA ILE A 49 12.91 6.20 8.22
C ILE A 49 13.98 5.13 8.44
N LEU A 50 13.86 4.30 9.47
CA LEU A 50 14.79 3.20 9.72
C LEU A 50 14.77 2.17 8.59
N GLY A 51 13.62 1.99 7.94
CA GLY A 51 13.43 1.15 6.75
C GLY A 51 13.78 1.81 5.41
N GLY A 52 14.22 3.09 5.41
CA GLY A 52 14.53 3.84 4.19
C GLY A 52 13.31 4.46 3.50
N VAL A 53 12.13 4.39 4.11
CA VAL A 53 10.90 5.03 3.62
C VAL A 53 10.89 6.50 4.06
N THR A 54 10.80 7.41 3.11
CA THR A 54 10.81 8.87 3.33
C THR A 54 9.49 9.54 3.04
N THR A 55 8.57 8.82 2.42
CA THR A 55 7.21 9.28 2.13
C THR A 55 6.24 8.10 2.28
N ILE A 56 5.12 8.33 2.97
CA ILE A 56 4.05 7.35 3.13
C ILE A 56 2.73 7.85 2.56
N GLY A 57 1.96 6.95 1.94
CA GLY A 57 0.56 7.17 1.60
C GLY A 57 -0.34 6.58 2.67
N THR A 58 -1.14 7.40 3.35
CA THR A 58 -1.99 6.93 4.47
C THR A 58 -3.46 7.04 4.13
N TYR A 59 -4.19 5.94 4.28
CA TYR A 59 -5.64 5.86 4.09
C TYR A 59 -6.38 6.28 5.35
N PHE A 60 -6.86 7.51 5.37
CA PHE A 60 -7.72 8.01 6.45
C PHE A 60 -9.11 7.39 6.38
N ASN A 61 -9.63 6.99 7.54
CA ASN A 61 -10.99 6.47 7.72
C ASN A 61 -11.80 7.44 8.58
N GLN A 62 -12.54 8.34 7.94
CA GLN A 62 -13.35 9.35 8.61
C GLN A 62 -14.83 9.14 8.30
N PRO A 63 -15.70 8.86 9.30
CA PRO A 63 -17.14 8.96 9.12
C PRO A 63 -17.56 10.42 8.84
N GLY A 64 -18.51 10.62 7.91
CA GLY A 64 -18.95 11.95 7.51
C GLY A 64 -17.87 12.76 6.79
N SER A 65 -17.98 14.06 6.86
CA SER A 65 -17.10 14.99 6.15
C SER A 65 -15.65 14.98 6.65
N TYR A 66 -14.69 15.05 5.73
CA TYR A 66 -13.28 15.28 6.05
C TYR A 66 -12.98 16.75 6.38
N LEU A 67 -13.80 17.71 5.93
CA LEU A 67 -13.51 19.14 6.06
C LEU A 67 -13.19 19.58 7.49
N PRO A 68 -13.92 19.13 8.53
CA PRO A 68 -13.64 19.54 9.90
C PRO A 68 -12.31 19.03 10.46
N VAL A 69 -11.75 17.95 9.88
CA VAL A 69 -10.56 17.28 10.42
C VAL A 69 -9.27 17.57 9.65
N ILE A 70 -9.35 18.09 8.42
CA ILE A 70 -8.19 18.31 7.54
C ILE A 70 -7.10 19.16 8.23
N ASP A 71 -7.46 20.28 8.83
CA ASP A 71 -6.48 21.16 9.47
C ASP A 71 -5.84 20.53 10.71
N ARG A 72 -6.57 19.69 11.44
CA ARG A 72 -6.02 18.92 12.55
C ARG A 72 -5.00 17.90 12.02
N LEU A 73 -5.38 17.12 10.99
CA LEU A 73 -4.48 16.12 10.39
C LEU A 73 -3.19 16.77 9.86
N ARG A 74 -3.30 17.92 9.19
CA ARG A 74 -2.12 18.69 8.71
C ARG A 74 -1.20 19.09 9.85
N ARG A 75 -1.76 19.61 10.97
CA ARG A 75 -0.96 20.00 12.14
C ARG A 75 -0.26 18.79 12.75
N GLU A 76 -0.96 17.68 12.94
CA GLU A 76 -0.39 16.46 13.49
C GLU A 76 0.76 15.95 12.59
N VAL A 77 0.57 15.87 11.28
CA VAL A 77 1.63 15.50 10.32
C VAL A 77 2.82 16.45 10.41
N SER A 78 2.59 17.76 10.39
CA SER A 78 3.65 18.78 10.46
C SER A 78 4.47 18.74 11.75
N GLN A 79 3.86 18.32 12.86
CA GLN A 79 4.51 18.36 14.17
C GLN A 79 5.15 17.01 14.57
N LEU A 80 4.54 15.90 14.14
CA LEU A 80 4.87 14.56 14.65
C LEU A 80 5.52 13.66 13.60
N SER A 81 5.22 13.87 12.32
CA SER A 81 5.78 13.01 11.27
C SER A 81 7.26 13.29 11.03
N ARG A 82 8.02 12.25 10.78
CA ARG A 82 9.43 12.30 10.37
C ARG A 82 9.60 12.10 8.87
N VAL A 83 8.53 11.79 8.15
CA VAL A 83 8.49 11.57 6.70
C VAL A 83 7.36 12.38 6.08
N ASP A 84 7.42 12.59 4.78
CA ASP A 84 6.32 13.25 4.06
C ASP A 84 5.11 12.30 3.92
N MET A 85 3.93 12.90 3.70
CA MET A 85 2.68 12.14 3.62
C MET A 85 1.86 12.50 2.40
N ILE A 86 1.33 11.47 1.73
CA ILE A 86 0.31 11.56 0.70
C ILE A 86 -1.04 11.15 1.34
N PRO A 87 -2.00 12.09 1.48
CA PRO A 87 -3.28 11.76 2.10
C PRO A 87 -4.19 11.00 1.11
N HIS A 88 -4.72 9.86 1.55
CA HIS A 88 -5.76 9.10 0.88
C HIS A 88 -7.03 9.13 1.71
N SER A 89 -8.19 9.40 1.09
CA SER A 89 -9.48 9.48 1.78
C SER A 89 -10.33 8.24 1.48
N ALA A 90 -10.59 7.41 2.48
CA ALA A 90 -11.58 6.35 2.34
C ALA A 90 -12.98 6.96 2.34
N LEU A 91 -13.75 6.68 1.28
CA LEU A 91 -15.09 7.22 1.08
C LEU A 91 -16.15 6.16 1.32
N ARG A 92 -17.16 6.51 2.10
CA ARG A 92 -18.19 5.58 2.56
C ARG A 92 -19.61 6.13 2.47
N GLU A 93 -19.76 7.44 2.21
CA GLU A 93 -21.02 8.16 2.28
C GLU A 93 -21.21 9.10 1.09
N GLN A 94 -22.47 9.32 0.69
CA GLN A 94 -22.80 10.20 -0.44
C GLN A 94 -22.30 11.64 -0.21
N GLN A 95 -22.40 12.15 1.01
CA GLN A 95 -21.89 13.48 1.36
C GLN A 95 -20.42 13.64 0.96
N GLN A 96 -19.59 12.64 1.18
CA GLN A 96 -18.16 12.69 0.83
C GLN A 96 -17.94 12.76 -0.68
N ILE A 97 -18.80 12.11 -1.49
CA ILE A 97 -18.77 12.24 -2.96
C ILE A 97 -19.14 13.68 -3.37
N ASP A 98 -20.14 14.26 -2.74
CA ASP A 98 -20.58 15.62 -3.05
C ASP A 98 -19.51 16.67 -2.71
N GLU A 99 -18.72 16.42 -1.66
CA GLU A 99 -17.65 17.27 -1.16
C GLU A 99 -16.30 17.10 -1.90
N LEU A 100 -16.16 16.21 -2.87
CA LEU A 100 -14.89 15.99 -3.60
C LEU A 100 -14.23 17.29 -4.13
N PRO A 101 -14.97 18.28 -4.71
CA PRO A 101 -14.35 19.52 -5.14
C PRO A 101 -13.77 20.35 -3.98
N LEU A 102 -14.32 20.20 -2.77
CA LEU A 102 -13.80 20.86 -1.56
C LEU A 102 -12.53 20.15 -1.08
N TYR A 103 -12.53 18.83 -1.05
CA TYR A 103 -11.35 18.03 -0.72
C TYR A 103 -10.20 18.29 -1.70
N SER A 104 -10.49 18.33 -3.00
CA SER A 104 -9.49 18.61 -4.03
C SER A 104 -8.83 19.98 -3.84
N ARG A 105 -9.59 21.03 -3.52
CA ARG A 105 -9.04 22.35 -3.17
C ARG A 105 -8.14 22.32 -1.93
N GLN A 106 -8.33 21.35 -1.07
CA GLN A 106 -7.48 21.10 0.09
C GLN A 106 -6.29 20.14 -0.20
N GLY A 107 -6.06 19.77 -1.47
CA GLY A 107 -4.98 18.87 -1.87
C GLY A 107 -5.24 17.38 -1.63
N MET A 108 -6.47 17.01 -1.25
CA MET A 108 -6.88 15.61 -1.07
C MET A 108 -7.49 15.11 -2.39
N ASN A 109 -6.70 14.40 -3.19
CA ASN A 109 -7.07 13.97 -4.54
C ASN A 109 -6.97 12.46 -4.75
N SER A 110 -6.60 11.73 -3.72
CA SER A 110 -6.58 10.27 -3.72
C SER A 110 -7.71 9.75 -2.85
N PHE A 111 -8.56 8.91 -3.44
CA PHE A 111 -9.77 8.40 -2.81
C PHE A 111 -9.73 6.88 -2.77
N LYS A 112 -10.34 6.26 -1.76
CA LYS A 112 -10.37 4.81 -1.59
C LYS A 112 -11.80 4.33 -1.39
N VAL A 113 -12.11 3.18 -2.00
CA VAL A 113 -13.32 2.42 -1.74
C VAL A 113 -13.00 0.94 -1.54
N TYR A 114 -13.93 0.23 -0.93
CA TYR A 114 -13.81 -1.19 -0.64
C TYR A 114 -14.97 -1.94 -1.32
N MET A 115 -14.69 -2.83 -2.26
CA MET A 115 -15.70 -3.72 -2.87
C MET A 115 -16.03 -4.89 -1.94
N CYS A 116 -15.14 -5.22 -1.00
CA CYS A 116 -15.42 -6.05 0.17
C CYS A 116 -15.09 -5.26 1.42
N GLY A 117 -16.02 -5.20 2.37
CA GLY A 117 -15.83 -4.45 3.60
C GLY A 117 -14.86 -5.13 4.56
N VAL A 118 -14.26 -4.33 5.44
CA VAL A 118 -13.50 -4.82 6.59
C VAL A 118 -14.39 -4.64 7.83
N PRO A 119 -14.84 -5.71 8.48
CA PRO A 119 -15.80 -5.62 9.59
C PRO A 119 -15.33 -4.63 10.68
N GLY A 120 -16.21 -3.74 11.08
CA GLY A 120 -15.94 -2.71 12.10
C GLY A 120 -15.12 -1.52 11.63
N LEU A 121 -14.49 -1.58 10.45
CA LEU A 121 -13.60 -0.51 9.94
C LEU A 121 -14.14 0.13 8.65
N TYR A 122 -14.32 -0.64 7.61
CA TYR A 122 -14.69 -0.13 6.29
C TYR A 122 -15.93 -0.86 5.76
N PRO A 123 -17.04 -0.17 5.46
CA PRO A 123 -18.19 -0.80 4.79
C PRO A 123 -17.81 -1.12 3.33
N HIS A 124 -18.39 -2.21 2.79
CA HIS A 124 -18.31 -2.43 1.35
C HIS A 124 -19.12 -1.37 0.59
N GLN A 125 -18.70 -1.10 -0.64
CA GLN A 125 -19.38 -0.16 -1.52
C GLN A 125 -19.95 -0.88 -2.74
N GLU A 126 -21.24 -0.66 -2.97
CA GLU A 126 -21.94 -1.14 -4.15
C GLU A 126 -21.42 -0.49 -5.43
N ASP A 127 -21.53 -1.21 -6.56
CA ASP A 127 -21.11 -0.73 -7.87
C ASP A 127 -21.69 0.64 -8.22
N GLY A 128 -22.96 0.88 -7.86
CA GLY A 128 -23.61 2.18 -8.06
C GLY A 128 -22.95 3.34 -7.31
N PHE A 129 -22.41 3.09 -6.11
CA PHE A 129 -21.63 4.09 -5.36
C PHE A 129 -20.30 4.37 -6.08
N ILE A 130 -19.59 3.32 -6.50
CA ILE A 130 -18.30 3.44 -7.22
C ILE A 130 -18.47 4.23 -8.52
N ILE A 131 -19.51 3.93 -9.30
CA ILE A 131 -19.78 4.65 -10.55
C ILE A 131 -20.11 6.13 -10.30
N ARG A 132 -20.94 6.46 -9.29
CA ARG A 132 -21.21 7.86 -8.93
C ARG A 132 -19.95 8.60 -8.50
N LEU A 133 -19.09 7.94 -7.72
CA LEU A 133 -17.81 8.49 -7.32
C LEU A 133 -16.94 8.78 -8.55
N MET A 134 -16.78 7.83 -9.46
CA MET A 134 -16.02 8.00 -10.70
C MET A 134 -16.58 9.14 -11.57
N GLN A 135 -17.90 9.25 -11.69
CA GLN A 135 -18.56 10.37 -12.39
C GLN A 135 -18.21 11.72 -11.76
N ARG A 136 -18.21 11.79 -10.43
CA ARG A 136 -17.86 13.01 -9.70
C ARG A 136 -16.38 13.36 -9.85
N MET A 137 -15.50 12.37 -9.80
CA MET A 137 -14.05 12.56 -10.00
C MET A 137 -13.71 13.14 -11.37
N LYS A 138 -14.44 12.79 -12.44
CA LYS A 138 -14.26 13.39 -13.79
C LYS A 138 -14.50 14.89 -13.83
N GLN A 139 -15.16 15.46 -12.84
CA GLN A 139 -15.41 16.90 -12.72
C GLN A 139 -14.28 17.66 -12.00
N LEU A 140 -13.33 16.91 -11.41
CA LEU A 140 -12.17 17.51 -10.76
C LEU A 140 -11.14 17.97 -11.82
N PRO A 141 -10.34 19.01 -11.53
CA PRO A 141 -9.29 19.45 -12.45
C PRO A 141 -8.30 18.32 -12.74
N PRO A 142 -7.98 18.02 -14.01
CA PRO A 142 -6.96 17.01 -14.33
C PRO A 142 -5.59 17.28 -13.71
N THR A 143 -5.24 18.54 -13.51
CA THR A 143 -4.00 18.99 -12.84
C THR A 143 -3.94 18.63 -11.36
N ALA A 144 -5.05 18.26 -10.75
CA ALA A 144 -5.11 17.73 -9.39
C ALA A 144 -4.74 16.24 -9.31
N HIS A 145 -4.56 15.58 -10.47
CA HIS A 145 -4.24 14.15 -10.60
C HIS A 145 -5.15 13.21 -9.77
N PRO A 146 -6.50 13.38 -9.83
CA PRO A 146 -7.39 12.56 -9.04
C PRO A 146 -7.23 11.08 -9.37
N ILE A 147 -7.23 10.24 -8.33
CA ILE A 147 -7.07 8.78 -8.47
C ILE A 147 -7.98 8.05 -7.49
N LEU A 148 -8.57 6.94 -7.94
CA LEU A 148 -9.41 6.06 -7.14
C LEU A 148 -8.67 4.76 -6.83
N SER A 149 -8.37 4.53 -5.57
CA SER A 149 -7.87 3.27 -5.05
C SER A 149 -9.03 2.34 -4.73
N ILE A 150 -8.94 1.07 -5.11
CA ILE A 150 -10.02 0.08 -4.88
C ILE A 150 -9.45 -1.18 -4.22
N HIS A 151 -9.99 -1.53 -3.05
CA HIS A 151 -9.84 -2.85 -2.47
C HIS A 151 -10.77 -3.81 -3.22
N CYS A 152 -10.19 -4.74 -3.98
CA CYS A 152 -10.89 -5.56 -4.96
C CYS A 152 -11.08 -6.99 -4.44
N GLU A 153 -12.11 -7.23 -3.65
CA GLU A 153 -12.65 -8.56 -3.35
C GLU A 153 -14.17 -8.52 -3.48
N ASN A 154 -14.78 -9.62 -3.90
CA ASN A 154 -16.25 -9.72 -4.01
C ASN A 154 -16.85 -10.07 -2.65
N THR A 155 -17.56 -9.12 -2.03
CA THR A 155 -18.19 -9.30 -0.71
C THR A 155 -19.04 -10.56 -0.63
N SER A 156 -19.91 -10.82 -1.61
CA SER A 156 -20.83 -11.97 -1.57
C SER A 156 -20.10 -13.32 -1.60
N ILE A 157 -18.97 -13.38 -2.32
CA ILE A 157 -18.14 -14.60 -2.36
C ILE A 157 -17.39 -14.76 -1.02
N CYS A 158 -16.85 -13.67 -0.47
CA CYS A 158 -16.15 -13.71 0.83
C CYS A 158 -17.11 -14.06 1.98
N ASP A 159 -18.32 -13.50 1.98
CA ASP A 159 -19.33 -13.80 2.99
C ASP A 159 -19.71 -15.28 2.96
N TYR A 160 -20.01 -15.82 1.77
CA TYR A 160 -20.29 -17.26 1.58
C TYR A 160 -19.13 -18.13 2.07
N ALA A 161 -17.90 -17.81 1.66
CA ALA A 161 -16.71 -18.58 2.04
C ALA A 161 -16.42 -18.50 3.55
N THR A 162 -16.65 -17.34 4.16
CA THR A 162 -16.49 -17.14 5.60
C THR A 162 -17.56 -17.93 6.38
N GLU A 163 -18.82 -17.95 5.91
CA GLU A 163 -19.89 -18.74 6.51
C GLU A 163 -19.58 -20.25 6.44
N ASP A 164 -19.14 -20.75 5.29
CA ASP A 164 -18.73 -22.15 5.12
C ASP A 164 -17.61 -22.55 6.08
N MET A 165 -16.68 -21.64 6.36
CA MET A 165 -15.56 -21.85 7.28
C MET A 165 -15.93 -21.73 8.77
N GLN A 166 -17.14 -21.32 9.14
CA GLN A 166 -17.53 -21.17 10.57
C GLN A 166 -17.44 -22.47 11.36
N SER A 167 -17.82 -23.60 10.75
CA SER A 167 -17.80 -24.92 11.36
C SER A 167 -16.52 -25.74 11.09
N GLN A 168 -15.55 -25.16 10.37
CA GLN A 168 -14.31 -25.84 9.98
C GLN A 168 -13.12 -25.33 10.81
N PRO A 169 -12.05 -26.13 10.94
CA PRO A 169 -10.79 -25.65 11.51
C PRO A 169 -10.29 -24.40 10.77
N LEU A 170 -9.79 -23.42 11.50
CA LEU A 170 -9.21 -22.20 10.96
C LEU A 170 -7.95 -21.87 11.79
N ASP A 171 -6.88 -22.64 11.53
CA ASP A 171 -5.67 -22.64 12.34
C ASP A 171 -4.42 -22.19 11.56
N THR A 172 -4.47 -22.26 10.23
CA THR A 172 -3.35 -21.98 9.36
C THR A 172 -3.63 -20.76 8.42
N LEU A 173 -2.58 -20.24 7.79
CA LEU A 173 -2.72 -19.23 6.74
C LEU A 173 -3.53 -19.77 5.54
N ALA A 174 -3.37 -21.06 5.21
CA ALA A 174 -4.13 -21.70 4.15
C ALA A 174 -5.64 -21.77 4.49
N ASP A 175 -5.99 -22.03 5.75
CA ASP A 175 -7.40 -21.99 6.18
C ASP A 175 -7.95 -20.56 6.12
N TRP A 176 -7.17 -19.57 6.57
CA TRP A 176 -7.55 -18.17 6.47
C TRP A 176 -7.76 -17.75 5.02
N ASN A 177 -6.89 -18.20 4.10
CA ASN A 177 -7.02 -17.93 2.67
C ASN A 177 -8.38 -18.43 2.10
N ARG A 178 -8.92 -19.53 2.62
CA ARG A 178 -10.23 -20.08 2.19
C ARG A 178 -11.40 -19.16 2.52
N THR A 179 -11.29 -18.27 3.51
CA THR A 179 -12.36 -17.29 3.83
C THR A 179 -12.45 -16.17 2.80
N HIS A 180 -11.39 -15.93 2.04
CA HIS A 180 -11.29 -14.90 1.00
C HIS A 180 -10.66 -15.54 -0.25
N PRO A 181 -11.40 -16.39 -0.98
CA PRO A 181 -10.83 -17.19 -2.06
C PRO A 181 -10.33 -16.33 -3.23
N ASN A 182 -9.33 -16.81 -3.93
CA ASN A 182 -8.74 -16.12 -5.09
C ASN A 182 -9.79 -15.68 -6.12
N LEU A 183 -10.86 -16.47 -6.27
CA LEU A 183 -12.00 -16.14 -7.13
C LEU A 183 -12.62 -14.78 -6.77
N ALA A 184 -12.71 -14.45 -5.47
CA ALA A 184 -13.30 -13.19 -5.03
C ALA A 184 -12.46 -11.98 -5.48
N GLU A 185 -11.13 -12.08 -5.38
CA GLU A 185 -10.23 -11.03 -5.85
C GLU A 185 -10.19 -10.95 -7.38
N GLY A 186 -10.04 -12.07 -8.07
CA GLY A 186 -9.97 -12.12 -9.54
C GLY A 186 -11.23 -11.56 -10.22
N GLU A 187 -12.42 -11.84 -9.69
CA GLU A 187 -13.69 -11.28 -10.18
C GLU A 187 -13.76 -9.77 -9.95
N ALA A 188 -13.49 -9.31 -8.73
CA ALA A 188 -13.59 -7.91 -8.36
C ALA A 188 -12.56 -7.04 -9.11
N VAL A 189 -11.34 -7.53 -9.28
CA VAL A 189 -10.29 -6.86 -10.08
C VAL A 189 -10.74 -6.68 -11.53
N ARG A 190 -11.31 -7.71 -12.14
CA ARG A 190 -11.83 -7.63 -13.52
C ARG A 190 -12.93 -6.58 -13.66
N ARG A 191 -13.84 -6.51 -12.69
CA ARG A 191 -14.91 -5.51 -12.63
C ARG A 191 -14.35 -4.10 -12.42
N ALA A 192 -13.39 -3.92 -11.52
CA ALA A 192 -12.73 -2.63 -11.29
C ALA A 192 -11.98 -2.14 -12.54
N ALA A 193 -11.26 -3.03 -13.25
CA ALA A 193 -10.58 -2.71 -14.51
C ALA A 193 -11.57 -2.28 -15.59
N TYR A 194 -12.68 -2.99 -15.72
CA TYR A 194 -13.76 -2.63 -16.63
C TYR A 194 -14.32 -1.24 -16.31
N PHE A 195 -14.63 -0.94 -15.05
CA PHE A 195 -15.13 0.38 -14.67
C PHE A 195 -14.09 1.48 -14.96
N ALA A 196 -12.82 1.25 -14.66
CA ALA A 196 -11.74 2.20 -14.93
C ALA A 196 -11.67 2.57 -16.41
N ARG A 197 -11.80 1.57 -17.30
CA ARG A 197 -11.78 1.76 -18.76
C ARG A 197 -13.01 2.52 -19.25
N GLU A 198 -14.21 2.06 -18.93
CA GLU A 198 -15.47 2.65 -19.40
C GLU A 198 -15.68 4.07 -18.86
N MET A 199 -15.27 4.30 -17.62
CA MET A 199 -15.40 5.62 -17.00
C MET A 199 -14.24 6.57 -17.35
N GLY A 200 -13.09 6.06 -17.83
CA GLY A 200 -11.90 6.84 -18.14
C GLY A 200 -11.29 7.51 -16.89
N VAL A 201 -11.44 6.88 -15.72
CA VAL A 201 -10.95 7.40 -14.43
C VAL A 201 -9.65 6.67 -14.05
N ARG A 202 -8.65 7.42 -13.59
CA ARG A 202 -7.42 6.84 -13.07
C ARG A 202 -7.74 6.00 -11.83
N THR A 203 -7.49 4.70 -11.94
CA THR A 203 -7.84 3.72 -10.93
C THR A 203 -6.61 2.93 -10.52
N TYR A 204 -6.48 2.71 -9.22
CA TYR A 204 -5.36 2.02 -8.59
C TYR A 204 -5.90 0.81 -7.83
N VAL A 205 -5.65 -0.38 -8.39
CA VAL A 205 -5.96 -1.65 -7.74
C VAL A 205 -4.90 -1.88 -6.70
N VAL A 206 -5.28 -1.76 -5.43
CA VAL A 206 -4.36 -1.87 -4.30
C VAL A 206 -4.09 -3.33 -3.95
N HIS A 207 -2.94 -3.60 -3.32
CA HIS A 207 -2.56 -4.86 -2.67
C HIS A 207 -3.00 -6.14 -3.43
N SER A 208 -2.89 -6.16 -4.77
CA SER A 208 -3.19 -7.37 -5.57
C SER A 208 -2.34 -8.54 -5.10
N SER A 209 -2.99 -9.68 -4.81
CA SER A 209 -2.37 -10.81 -4.13
C SER A 209 -2.45 -12.14 -4.87
N THR A 210 -3.39 -12.30 -5.82
CA THR A 210 -3.69 -13.60 -6.43
C THR A 210 -3.21 -13.72 -7.88
N ARG A 211 -2.98 -14.95 -8.32
CA ARG A 211 -2.74 -15.27 -9.73
C ARG A 211 -3.92 -14.84 -10.62
N GLU A 212 -5.15 -15.08 -10.16
CA GLU A 212 -6.39 -14.74 -10.86
C GLU A 212 -6.54 -13.23 -11.07
N ALA A 213 -6.09 -12.42 -10.10
CA ALA A 213 -6.00 -10.97 -10.26
C ALA A 213 -4.97 -10.59 -11.32
N MET A 214 -3.78 -11.21 -11.32
CA MET A 214 -2.76 -10.96 -12.34
C MET A 214 -3.24 -11.31 -13.73
N GLU A 215 -3.93 -12.43 -13.91
CA GLU A 215 -4.54 -12.84 -15.17
C GLU A 215 -5.60 -11.83 -15.66
N ALA A 216 -6.46 -11.37 -14.75
CA ALA A 216 -7.48 -10.37 -15.06
C ALA A 216 -6.86 -9.03 -15.49
N LEU A 217 -5.84 -8.57 -14.75
CA LEU A 217 -5.13 -7.32 -15.04
C LEU A 217 -4.33 -7.39 -16.34
N ALA A 218 -3.68 -8.52 -16.62
CA ALA A 218 -2.96 -8.71 -17.88
C ALA A 218 -3.89 -8.65 -19.10
N ALA A 219 -5.12 -9.15 -18.96
CA ALA A 219 -6.12 -9.13 -20.02
C ALA A 219 -6.72 -7.74 -20.28
N ASP A 220 -6.72 -6.84 -19.30
CA ASP A 220 -7.41 -5.54 -19.37
C ASP A 220 -6.54 -4.34 -18.94
N LYS A 221 -5.21 -4.47 -18.94
CA LYS A 221 -4.30 -3.37 -18.62
C LYS A 221 -4.44 -2.23 -19.63
N HIS A 222 -4.63 -1.01 -19.12
CA HIS A 222 -4.77 0.20 -19.93
C HIS A 222 -4.17 1.41 -19.19
N PRO A 223 -3.96 2.57 -19.86
CA PRO A 223 -3.21 3.70 -19.28
C PRO A 223 -3.78 4.31 -17.98
N ASN A 224 -5.07 4.11 -17.72
CA ASN A 224 -5.71 4.63 -16.50
C ASN A 224 -5.75 3.60 -15.36
N LEU A 225 -5.21 2.39 -15.55
CA LEU A 225 -5.23 1.32 -14.58
C LEU A 225 -3.82 1.07 -14.02
N TYR A 226 -3.65 1.29 -12.72
CA TYR A 226 -2.41 1.06 -11.99
C TYR A 226 -2.59 -0.11 -11.03
N VAL A 227 -1.52 -0.86 -10.81
CA VAL A 227 -1.54 -2.11 -10.04
C VAL A 227 -0.49 -2.05 -8.94
N GLU A 228 -0.93 -2.27 -7.72
CA GLU A 228 -0.08 -2.45 -6.57
C GLU A 228 -0.06 -3.90 -6.13
N THR A 229 1.09 -4.37 -5.67
CA THR A 229 1.22 -5.49 -4.75
C THR A 229 1.95 -5.02 -3.49
N THR A 230 2.14 -5.90 -2.50
CA THR A 230 2.78 -5.53 -1.24
C THR A 230 3.98 -6.41 -0.93
N SER A 231 4.92 -5.87 -0.13
CA SER A 231 6.09 -6.64 0.29
C SER A 231 5.73 -7.94 1.01
N PRO A 232 4.69 -8.02 1.88
CA PRO A 232 4.26 -9.30 2.44
C PRO A 232 3.92 -10.37 1.40
N TYR A 233 3.14 -10.04 0.36
CA TYR A 233 2.77 -11.03 -0.68
C TYR A 233 3.94 -11.45 -1.56
N LEU A 234 4.96 -10.63 -1.66
CA LEU A 234 6.17 -10.97 -2.41
C LEU A 234 7.12 -11.87 -1.62
N CYS A 235 7.10 -11.78 -0.29
CA CYS A 235 8.05 -12.47 0.59
C CYS A 235 7.46 -13.70 1.28
N LEU A 236 6.14 -13.78 1.45
CA LEU A 236 5.44 -14.79 2.22
C LEU A 236 4.40 -15.53 1.36
N ASP A 237 4.11 -16.76 1.74
CA ASP A 237 3.03 -17.58 1.21
C ASP A 237 2.38 -18.42 2.32
N THR A 238 1.37 -19.21 2.00
CA THR A 238 0.64 -20.04 2.98
C THR A 238 1.50 -21.09 3.68
N ASP A 239 2.67 -21.42 3.12
CA ASP A 239 3.61 -22.38 3.70
C ASP A 239 4.60 -21.72 4.69
N SER A 240 4.56 -20.38 4.79
CA SER A 240 5.43 -19.63 5.68
C SER A 240 5.13 -19.91 7.15
N PRO A 241 6.12 -20.23 8.00
CA PRO A 241 5.91 -20.70 9.39
C PRO A 241 5.67 -19.55 10.36
N ILE A 242 4.81 -18.59 10.01
CA ILE A 242 4.52 -17.39 10.83
C ILE A 242 3.16 -17.46 11.54
N GLY A 243 2.34 -18.50 11.28
CA GLY A 243 1.07 -18.70 11.93
C GLY A 243 0.15 -17.47 11.87
N ALA A 244 -0.58 -17.21 12.95
CA ALA A 244 -1.53 -16.10 13.04
C ALA A 244 -0.89 -14.71 12.97
N TYR A 245 0.43 -14.57 13.10
CA TYR A 245 1.12 -13.30 12.81
C TYR A 245 0.95 -12.88 11.36
N GLY A 246 0.85 -13.82 10.42
CA GLY A 246 0.65 -13.55 9.00
C GLY A 246 -0.78 -13.24 8.58
N LYS A 247 -1.75 -13.20 9.52
CA LYS A 247 -3.13 -12.86 9.16
C LYS A 247 -3.24 -11.42 8.68
N MET A 248 -3.72 -11.24 7.44
CA MET A 248 -4.01 -9.95 6.81
C MET A 248 -5.21 -10.06 5.85
N LEU A 249 -5.66 -8.94 5.28
CA LEU A 249 -6.75 -8.84 4.29
C LEU A 249 -6.31 -7.94 3.12
N PRO A 250 -6.31 -8.45 1.87
CA PRO A 250 -6.53 -9.86 1.48
C PRO A 250 -5.53 -10.81 2.15
N PRO A 251 -5.83 -12.12 2.24
CA PRO A 251 -4.91 -13.09 2.84
C PRO A 251 -3.58 -13.23 2.10
N ILE A 252 -2.56 -13.70 2.82
CA ILE A 252 -1.36 -14.28 2.19
C ILE A 252 -1.79 -15.51 1.40
N ARG A 253 -1.30 -15.61 0.15
CA ARG A 253 -1.73 -16.61 -0.82
C ARG A 253 -0.75 -17.79 -0.91
N GLU A 254 -1.17 -18.81 -1.64
CA GLU A 254 -0.38 -19.96 -2.00
C GLU A 254 0.86 -19.58 -2.85
N PRO A 255 1.89 -20.44 -2.91
CA PRO A 255 3.14 -20.16 -3.66
C PRO A 255 2.94 -19.80 -5.14
N GLU A 256 1.91 -20.35 -5.80
CA GLU A 256 1.58 -20.07 -7.20
C GLU A 256 1.16 -18.60 -7.41
N SER A 257 0.39 -18.05 -6.49
CA SER A 257 0.02 -16.64 -6.52
C SER A 257 1.22 -15.73 -6.26
N ARG A 258 2.06 -16.05 -5.26
CA ARG A 258 3.32 -15.34 -5.04
C ARG A 258 4.21 -15.34 -6.29
N LYS A 259 4.33 -16.49 -6.97
CA LYS A 259 5.06 -16.58 -8.24
C LYS A 259 4.46 -15.67 -9.31
N ALA A 260 3.12 -15.64 -9.45
CA ALA A 260 2.45 -14.80 -10.44
C ALA A 260 2.69 -13.30 -10.19
N LEU A 261 2.81 -12.86 -8.94
CA LEU A 261 3.17 -11.47 -8.62
C LEU A 261 4.58 -11.14 -9.10
N TRP A 262 5.57 -12.01 -8.88
CA TRP A 262 6.93 -11.80 -9.39
C TRP A 262 6.98 -11.80 -10.93
N ASP A 263 6.19 -12.64 -11.59
CA ASP A 263 6.04 -12.62 -13.05
C ASP A 263 5.37 -11.31 -13.52
N GLY A 264 4.42 -10.78 -12.74
CA GLY A 264 3.83 -9.45 -12.93
C GLY A 264 4.83 -8.31 -12.84
N ILE A 265 5.79 -8.39 -11.92
CA ILE A 265 6.91 -7.43 -11.83
C ILE A 265 7.84 -7.56 -13.04
N ARG A 266 8.19 -8.77 -13.45
CA ARG A 266 9.06 -9.02 -14.62
C ARG A 266 8.46 -8.47 -15.90
N SER A 267 7.16 -8.66 -16.10
CA SER A 267 6.44 -8.19 -17.28
C SER A 267 6.09 -6.71 -17.26
N GLY A 268 6.21 -6.02 -16.12
CA GLY A 268 5.80 -4.63 -15.95
C GLY A 268 4.28 -4.44 -15.79
N LEU A 269 3.56 -5.49 -15.42
CA LEU A 269 2.13 -5.43 -15.09
C LEU A 269 1.89 -4.71 -13.77
N ILE A 270 2.73 -4.97 -12.77
CA ILE A 270 2.71 -4.31 -11.46
C ILE A 270 3.44 -2.98 -11.54
N ASP A 271 2.78 -1.92 -11.12
CA ASP A 271 3.29 -0.54 -11.18
C ASP A 271 4.00 -0.13 -9.88
N THR A 272 3.56 -0.64 -8.72
CA THR A 272 4.10 -0.25 -7.41
C THR A 272 4.16 -1.42 -6.42
N ILE A 273 5.02 -1.28 -5.43
CA ILE A 273 5.09 -2.16 -4.27
C ILE A 273 4.88 -1.30 -3.03
N GLY A 274 3.78 -1.54 -2.30
CA GLY A 274 3.48 -0.93 -1.00
C GLY A 274 3.69 -1.90 0.15
N THR A 275 3.23 -1.53 1.34
CA THR A 275 3.27 -2.40 2.52
C THR A 275 1.92 -2.91 2.96
N ASP A 276 0.88 -2.10 2.82
CA ASP A 276 -0.39 -2.25 3.53
C ASP A 276 -0.20 -2.28 5.06
N ASN A 277 0.75 -1.45 5.52
CA ASN A 277 1.13 -1.36 6.93
C ASN A 277 -0.08 -1.05 7.79
N THR A 278 -0.40 -1.95 8.70
CA THR A 278 -1.47 -1.78 9.69
C THR A 278 -0.87 -1.97 11.06
N VAL A 279 -1.00 -0.94 11.91
CA VAL A 279 -0.36 -0.93 13.22
C VAL A 279 -1.20 -1.73 14.20
N LEU A 280 -0.70 -2.91 14.54
CA LEU A 280 -1.25 -3.76 15.59
C LEU A 280 -0.10 -4.25 16.47
N THR A 281 -0.12 -3.89 17.74
CA THR A 281 0.78 -4.51 18.72
C THR A 281 0.47 -6.00 18.87
N ALA A 282 1.41 -6.77 19.40
CA ALA A 282 1.20 -8.20 19.65
C ALA A 282 -0.04 -8.48 20.52
N GLY A 283 -0.37 -7.58 21.46
CA GLY A 283 -1.57 -7.67 22.29
C GLY A 283 -2.86 -7.39 21.51
N GLU A 284 -2.88 -6.36 20.68
CA GLU A 284 -4.02 -6.00 19.83
C GLU A 284 -4.27 -7.05 18.72
N LYS A 285 -3.20 -7.64 18.19
CA LYS A 285 -3.30 -8.70 17.21
C LYS A 285 -3.85 -10.01 17.75
N GLN A 286 -3.80 -10.23 19.07
CA GLN A 286 -4.37 -11.41 19.78
C GLN A 286 -3.94 -12.78 19.19
N VAL A 287 -2.69 -12.89 18.77
CA VAL A 287 -2.16 -14.11 18.11
C VAL A 287 -2.34 -15.37 18.96
N SER A 288 -2.24 -15.26 20.30
CA SER A 288 -2.44 -16.37 21.23
C SER A 288 -3.87 -16.95 21.22
N SER A 289 -4.84 -16.21 20.72
CA SER A 289 -6.23 -16.65 20.59
C SER A 289 -6.50 -17.47 19.32
N GLY A 290 -5.47 -17.68 18.49
CA GLY A 290 -5.54 -18.44 17.24
C GLY A 290 -5.89 -17.61 16.01
N MET A 291 -5.85 -18.25 14.84
CA MET A 291 -6.02 -17.58 13.54
C MET A 291 -7.40 -16.92 13.41
N ARG A 292 -8.46 -17.51 13.96
CA ARG A 292 -9.82 -16.98 13.85
C ARG A 292 -9.95 -15.61 14.52
N GLU A 293 -9.44 -15.48 15.73
CA GLU A 293 -9.58 -14.28 16.57
C GLU A 293 -8.48 -13.23 16.33
N ALA A 294 -7.36 -13.63 15.74
CA ALA A 294 -6.26 -12.72 15.48
C ALA A 294 -6.70 -11.54 14.60
N GLY A 295 -6.21 -10.34 14.90
CA GLY A 295 -6.39 -9.15 14.08
C GLY A 295 -5.72 -9.30 12.70
N ALA A 296 -6.33 -8.76 11.65
CA ALA A 296 -5.74 -8.73 10.31
C ALA A 296 -4.83 -7.51 10.14
N GLY A 297 -3.67 -7.71 9.53
CA GLY A 297 -2.64 -6.68 9.31
C GLY A 297 -1.49 -6.75 10.32
N TYR A 298 -0.35 -6.18 9.93
CA TYR A 298 0.85 -6.09 10.76
C TYR A 298 1.78 -4.98 10.26
N PRO A 299 2.65 -4.43 11.12
CA PRO A 299 3.56 -3.36 10.74
C PRO A 299 4.72 -3.92 9.89
N THR A 300 5.03 -3.25 8.77
CA THR A 300 6.06 -3.68 7.82
C THR A 300 6.95 -2.54 7.30
N LEU A 301 6.68 -1.29 7.65
CA LEU A 301 7.42 -0.13 7.16
C LEU A 301 8.94 -0.25 7.37
N GLY A 302 9.36 -0.71 8.54
CA GLY A 302 10.78 -0.82 8.89
C GLY A 302 11.55 -1.90 8.15
N THR A 303 10.85 -2.85 7.52
CA THR A 303 11.46 -3.98 6.79
C THR A 303 11.16 -3.96 5.28
N HIS A 304 10.32 -3.04 4.82
CA HIS A 304 9.82 -2.99 3.46
C HIS A 304 10.94 -3.06 2.39
N LEU A 305 11.83 -2.09 2.37
CA LEU A 305 12.90 -2.01 1.36
C LEU A 305 13.82 -3.23 1.41
N VAL A 306 14.28 -3.60 2.60
CA VAL A 306 15.24 -4.72 2.73
C VAL A 306 14.63 -6.05 2.31
N SER A 307 13.35 -6.30 2.63
CA SER A 307 12.65 -7.52 2.23
C SER A 307 12.46 -7.60 0.71
N VAL A 308 12.05 -6.50 0.07
CA VAL A 308 11.89 -6.45 -1.40
C VAL A 308 13.21 -6.61 -2.12
N LEU A 309 14.29 -5.99 -1.62
CA LEU A 309 15.62 -6.13 -2.24
C LEU A 309 16.20 -7.53 -2.02
N ASP A 310 16.08 -8.10 -0.82
CA ASP A 310 16.56 -9.46 -0.55
C ASP A 310 15.85 -10.48 -1.45
N GLU A 311 14.53 -10.50 -1.42
CA GLU A 311 13.75 -11.43 -2.23
C GLU A 311 13.96 -11.17 -3.73
N GLY A 312 13.85 -9.91 -4.17
CA GLY A 312 13.88 -9.58 -5.59
C GLY A 312 15.23 -9.74 -6.25
N ILE A 313 16.33 -9.34 -5.59
CA ILE A 313 17.67 -9.41 -6.17
C ILE A 313 18.26 -10.81 -6.01
N TYR A 314 18.22 -11.38 -4.79
CA TYR A 314 18.97 -12.60 -4.51
C TYR A 314 18.19 -13.88 -4.77
N ARG A 315 16.85 -13.87 -4.68
CA ARG A 315 16.03 -15.07 -4.89
C ARG A 315 15.34 -15.07 -6.25
N GLN A 316 14.93 -13.88 -6.73
CA GLN A 316 14.24 -13.72 -8.01
C GLN A 316 15.18 -13.27 -9.14
N GLU A 317 16.45 -12.98 -8.83
CA GLU A 317 17.50 -12.57 -9.77
C GLU A 317 17.12 -11.34 -10.62
N LEU A 318 16.35 -10.41 -10.04
CA LEU A 318 15.95 -9.18 -10.73
C LEU A 318 17.00 -8.07 -10.53
N PRO A 319 17.29 -7.31 -11.57
CA PRO A 319 18.17 -6.14 -11.41
C PRO A 319 17.49 -5.07 -10.56
N ILE A 320 18.28 -4.36 -9.75
CA ILE A 320 17.80 -3.31 -8.84
C ILE A 320 17.02 -2.21 -9.58
N GLU A 321 17.36 -1.93 -10.83
CA GLU A 321 16.72 -0.96 -11.71
C GLU A 321 15.25 -1.34 -12.06
N LYS A 322 14.88 -2.59 -11.91
CA LYS A 322 13.49 -3.05 -12.03
C LYS A 322 12.69 -2.82 -10.76
N LEU A 323 13.31 -2.94 -9.60
CA LEU A 323 12.65 -2.89 -8.29
C LEU A 323 12.49 -1.46 -7.77
N VAL A 324 13.56 -0.67 -7.82
CA VAL A 324 13.58 0.68 -7.23
C VAL A 324 12.49 1.60 -7.79
N PRO A 325 12.23 1.64 -9.12
CA PRO A 325 11.15 2.47 -9.65
C PRO A 325 9.77 2.15 -9.08
N LEU A 326 9.49 0.89 -8.72
CA LEU A 326 8.21 0.45 -8.16
C LEU A 326 7.94 1.01 -6.74
N MET A 327 9.00 1.44 -6.05
CA MET A 327 8.94 2.01 -4.70
C MET A 327 9.40 3.48 -4.66
N THR A 328 9.64 4.12 -5.81
CA THR A 328 10.12 5.50 -5.86
C THR A 328 9.41 6.32 -6.94
N MET A 329 9.87 6.25 -8.18
CA MET A 329 9.38 7.07 -9.30
C MET A 329 7.94 6.77 -9.67
N ASN A 330 7.55 5.50 -9.67
CA ASN A 330 6.20 5.10 -10.09
C ASN A 330 5.13 5.61 -9.11
N PRO A 331 5.19 5.34 -7.78
CA PRO A 331 4.24 5.93 -6.85
C PRO A 331 4.27 7.46 -6.87
N ALA A 332 5.45 8.10 -7.05
CA ALA A 332 5.54 9.55 -7.17
C ALA A 332 4.76 10.09 -8.38
N ARG A 333 4.81 9.42 -9.53
CA ARG A 333 4.04 9.80 -10.74
C ARG A 333 2.56 9.52 -10.59
N ILE A 334 2.22 8.37 -10.02
CA ILE A 334 0.83 7.94 -9.84
C ILE A 334 0.10 8.93 -8.92
N PHE A 335 0.70 9.33 -7.83
CA PHE A 335 0.09 10.21 -6.84
C PHE A 335 0.43 11.71 -7.01
N GLY A 336 1.08 12.08 -8.13
CA GLY A 336 1.26 13.47 -8.53
C GLY A 336 2.31 14.25 -7.73
N VAL A 337 3.27 13.58 -7.10
CA VAL A 337 4.37 14.21 -6.35
C VAL A 337 5.71 14.22 -7.11
N TYR A 338 5.76 13.58 -8.28
CA TYR A 338 6.90 13.65 -9.19
C TYR A 338 6.94 15.01 -9.92
N PRO A 339 8.12 15.66 -10.17
CA PRO A 339 9.49 15.21 -9.89
C PRO A 339 10.03 15.66 -8.51
N ARG A 340 9.17 16.26 -7.66
CA ARG A 340 9.62 16.67 -6.32
C ARG A 340 10.13 15.47 -5.51
N LYS A 341 9.45 14.33 -5.61
CA LYS A 341 9.79 13.04 -4.99
C LYS A 341 10.07 11.97 -6.04
N GLY A 342 10.70 10.86 -5.62
CA GLY A 342 10.89 9.65 -6.42
C GLY A 342 12.03 9.72 -7.44
N THR A 343 12.91 10.73 -7.36
CA THR A 343 14.05 10.90 -8.27
C THR A 343 15.19 11.69 -7.61
N ILE A 344 16.38 11.60 -8.18
CA ILE A 344 17.58 12.36 -7.76
C ILE A 344 17.92 13.36 -8.88
N LEU A 345 17.12 14.41 -8.99
CA LEU A 345 17.31 15.48 -9.98
C LEU A 345 17.52 16.84 -9.28
N PRO A 346 18.23 17.78 -9.89
CA PRO A 346 18.25 19.15 -9.39
C PRO A 346 16.83 19.72 -9.25
N GLY A 347 16.51 20.23 -8.06
CA GLY A 347 15.17 20.75 -7.73
C GLY A 347 14.22 19.73 -7.08
N SER A 348 14.58 18.45 -7.04
CA SER A 348 13.88 17.46 -6.21
C SER A 348 14.25 17.58 -4.74
N ASP A 349 13.39 17.08 -3.85
CA ASP A 349 13.72 16.92 -2.44
C ASP A 349 14.92 15.96 -2.30
N ALA A 350 15.79 16.23 -1.32
CA ALA A 350 16.98 15.42 -1.09
C ALA A 350 16.67 14.19 -0.19
N ASP A 351 15.58 13.51 -0.46
CA ASP A 351 15.25 12.25 0.17
C ASP A 351 16.07 11.15 -0.48
N LEU A 352 17.04 10.63 0.26
CA LEU A 352 18.01 9.68 -0.24
C LEU A 352 18.14 8.48 0.71
N VAL A 353 18.34 7.31 0.11
CA VAL A 353 18.66 6.07 0.83
C VAL A 353 19.99 5.53 0.33
N LEU A 354 20.89 5.19 1.26
CA LEU A 354 22.16 4.53 0.96
C LEU A 354 22.01 3.04 1.24
N VAL A 355 22.28 2.22 0.23
CA VAL A 355 22.11 0.76 0.30
C VAL A 355 23.44 0.07 0.00
N ASP A 356 23.91 -0.77 0.94
CA ASP A 356 24.97 -1.74 0.69
C ASP A 356 24.36 -3.11 0.41
N LEU A 357 24.32 -3.52 -0.84
CA LEU A 357 23.79 -4.82 -1.25
C LEU A 357 24.63 -6.00 -0.73
N ARG A 358 25.88 -5.76 -0.32
CA ARG A 358 26.75 -6.82 0.22
C ARG A 358 26.58 -7.04 1.72
N ALA A 359 25.94 -6.08 2.41
CA ALA A 359 25.72 -6.17 3.84
C ALA A 359 24.60 -7.16 4.16
N ALA A 360 24.86 -8.05 5.10
CA ALA A 360 23.84 -8.95 5.67
C ALA A 360 23.66 -8.61 7.15
N ARG A 361 22.40 -8.54 7.60
CA ARG A 361 22.06 -8.29 8.99
C ARG A 361 20.88 -9.18 9.42
N THR A 362 20.92 -9.64 10.66
CA THR A 362 19.73 -10.20 11.30
C THR A 362 18.79 -9.05 11.65
N VAL A 363 17.51 -9.18 11.29
CA VAL A 363 16.49 -8.19 11.64
C VAL A 363 16.34 -8.15 13.16
N ASP A 364 16.58 -6.98 13.76
CA ASP A 364 16.32 -6.71 15.17
C ASP A 364 14.99 -5.94 15.27
N PRO A 365 13.93 -6.51 15.87
CA PRO A 365 12.65 -5.83 15.99
C PRO A 365 12.66 -4.66 16.97
N ARG A 366 13.60 -4.60 17.92
CA ARG A 366 13.64 -3.60 18.98
C ARG A 366 13.71 -2.14 18.50
N PRO A 367 14.49 -1.79 17.45
CA PRO A 367 14.49 -0.43 16.92
C PRO A 367 13.26 -0.09 16.08
N LEU A 368 12.53 -1.08 15.58
CA LEU A 368 11.44 -0.87 14.64
C LEU A 368 10.19 -0.28 15.28
N LEU A 369 10.04 -0.39 16.61
CA LEU A 369 9.07 0.35 17.45
C LEU A 369 7.58 0.22 17.08
N SER A 370 7.25 -0.73 16.24
CA SER A 370 5.86 -1.03 15.83
C SER A 370 5.29 -2.21 16.58
#